data_5af16d72cdc717e1b1df6f63e0142a0e
#
_entry.id   5af16d72cdc717e1b1df6f63e0142a0e
#
_cell.length_a   1.000
_cell.length_b   1.000
_cell.length_c   1.000
_cell.angle_alpha   90.00
_cell.angle_beta   90.00
_cell.angle_gamma   90.00
#
_symmetry.space_group_name_H-M   'P 1'
#
loop_
_entity.id
_entity.type
_entity.pdbx_description
1 polymer ?
#
loop_
_entity_poly.entity_id
_entity_poly.type
_entity_poly.pdbx_seq_one_letter_code
_entity_poly.pdbx_strand_id
1 'polypeptide(L)'
;MDSNQNAKFPLHEAAREGRTEIAESLLNATPKSASVKDDDERLPIHWAVAYNRLPIVELLVAVKNFDPDVEDGSGWTPLMIAASLKDAAGDPIIDLLLRKGADVTVKSSSGQNALHFAASKANISTVRTLIANKCSARVKDIRGQLPLHRAAATGSVPILKTLLEEGKSPVNATDNDGFTALHHAVSEGHGDAAILLLKSGAQADKRDIDGKLAIDLVPDDKVRKYILQTAEREGIELP
;
A
#
# COMPACT_ATOMS: atom_id res chain seq x y z
N MET A 1 -29.93 -24.72 11.73
CA MET A 1 -29.14 -25.44 12.74
C MET A 1 -27.71 -24.93 12.61
N ASP A 2 -27.30 -24.13 13.58
CA ASP A 2 -26.09 -23.33 13.49
C ASP A 2 -24.82 -24.16 13.55
N SER A 3 -24.09 -24.19 12.44
CA SER A 3 -22.77 -24.86 12.30
C SER A 3 -21.65 -24.16 13.08
N ASN A 4 -21.95 -23.23 13.96
CA ASN A 4 -21.01 -22.29 14.57
C ASN A 4 -20.63 -22.55 16.04
N GLN A 5 -21.09 -23.64 16.68
CA GLN A 5 -20.73 -23.91 18.09
C GLN A 5 -19.37 -24.57 18.30
N ASN A 6 -18.61 -24.86 17.21
CA ASN A 6 -17.31 -25.54 17.28
C ASN A 6 -16.15 -24.79 16.62
N ALA A 7 -16.29 -23.52 16.30
CA ALA A 7 -15.18 -22.76 15.73
C ALA A 7 -14.09 -22.51 16.80
N LYS A 8 -12.84 -22.81 16.48
CA LYS A 8 -11.68 -22.56 17.36
C LYS A 8 -11.55 -21.06 17.67
N PHE A 9 -11.90 -20.19 16.71
CA PHE A 9 -11.83 -18.74 16.78
C PHE A 9 -13.13 -18.08 16.33
N PRO A 10 -14.22 -18.12 17.11
CA PRO A 10 -15.55 -17.71 16.65
C PRO A 10 -15.65 -16.22 16.30
N LEU A 11 -14.92 -15.34 17.01
CA LEU A 11 -14.93 -13.90 16.69
C LEU A 11 -14.15 -13.59 15.41
N HIS A 12 -13.08 -14.32 15.09
CA HIS A 12 -12.34 -14.16 13.83
C HIS A 12 -13.21 -14.60 12.64
N GLU A 13 -13.94 -15.69 12.80
CA GLU A 13 -14.88 -16.15 11.77
C GLU A 13 -16.02 -15.16 11.54
N ALA A 14 -16.63 -14.68 12.62
CA ALA A 14 -17.65 -13.63 12.53
C ALA A 14 -17.12 -12.35 11.87
N ALA A 15 -15.88 -11.97 12.21
CA ALA A 15 -15.20 -10.81 11.62
C ALA A 15 -14.94 -10.99 10.11
N ARG A 16 -14.48 -12.16 9.70
CA ARG A 16 -14.25 -12.50 8.30
C ARG A 16 -15.54 -12.50 7.48
N GLU A 17 -16.57 -13.13 8.02
CA GLU A 17 -17.83 -13.29 7.30
C GLU A 17 -18.76 -12.08 7.34
N GLY A 18 -18.47 -11.11 8.21
CA GLY A 18 -19.29 -9.91 8.37
C GLY A 18 -20.56 -10.13 9.21
N ARG A 19 -20.54 -11.12 10.12
CA ARG A 19 -21.66 -11.43 11.00
C ARG A 19 -21.66 -10.49 12.21
N THR A 20 -22.12 -9.26 12.01
CA THR A 20 -22.00 -8.18 12.98
C THR A 20 -22.71 -8.49 14.31
N GLU A 21 -23.93 -9.01 14.27
CA GLU A 21 -24.70 -9.35 15.49
C GLU A 21 -24.02 -10.45 16.31
N ILE A 22 -23.40 -11.44 15.65
CA ILE A 22 -22.63 -12.49 16.31
C ILE A 22 -21.36 -11.91 16.93
N ALA A 23 -20.64 -11.07 16.21
CA ALA A 23 -19.43 -10.39 16.70
C ALA A 23 -19.76 -9.55 17.94
N GLU A 24 -20.84 -8.78 17.91
CA GLU A 24 -21.31 -7.96 19.04
C GLU A 24 -21.67 -8.84 20.27
N SER A 25 -22.42 -9.91 20.06
CA SER A 25 -22.77 -10.86 21.13
C SER A 25 -21.55 -11.48 21.78
N LEU A 26 -20.55 -11.90 20.97
CA LEU A 26 -19.29 -12.47 21.45
C LEU A 26 -18.46 -11.46 22.25
N LEU A 27 -18.38 -10.22 21.77
CA LEU A 27 -17.67 -9.14 22.44
C LEU A 27 -18.34 -8.76 23.77
N ASN A 28 -19.68 -8.71 23.83
CA ASN A 28 -20.42 -8.43 25.04
C ASN A 28 -20.24 -9.56 26.09
N ALA A 29 -20.23 -10.82 25.65
CA ALA A 29 -20.03 -11.96 26.54
C ALA A 29 -18.57 -12.07 27.02
N THR A 30 -17.61 -11.82 26.14
CA THR A 30 -16.18 -11.97 26.42
C THR A 30 -15.36 -10.90 25.69
N PRO A 31 -15.24 -9.67 26.22
CA PRO A 31 -14.52 -8.58 25.57
C PRO A 31 -13.04 -8.93 25.25
N LYS A 32 -12.41 -9.78 26.07
CA LYS A 32 -11.03 -10.23 25.87
C LYS A 32 -10.85 -11.05 24.57
N SER A 33 -11.91 -11.58 23.96
CA SER A 33 -11.84 -12.30 22.69
C SER A 33 -11.29 -11.42 21.55
N ALA A 34 -11.46 -10.10 21.64
CA ALA A 34 -10.88 -9.13 20.69
C ALA A 34 -9.34 -9.15 20.64
N SER A 35 -8.69 -9.63 21.73
CA SER A 35 -7.23 -9.69 21.85
C SER A 35 -6.66 -11.11 21.74
N VAL A 36 -7.47 -12.06 21.30
CA VAL A 36 -7.02 -13.45 21.05
C VAL A 36 -6.43 -13.50 19.63
N LYS A 37 -5.23 -14.05 19.51
CA LYS A 37 -4.59 -14.34 18.21
C LYS A 37 -5.00 -15.70 17.69
N ASP A 38 -5.21 -15.81 16.39
CA ASP A 38 -5.39 -17.10 15.70
C ASP A 38 -4.05 -17.74 15.34
N ASP A 39 -4.08 -18.82 14.55
CA ASP A 39 -2.90 -19.58 14.16
C ASP A 39 -1.96 -18.79 13.22
N ASP A 40 -2.45 -17.71 12.57
CA ASP A 40 -1.68 -16.76 11.74
C ASP A 40 -1.20 -15.53 12.54
N GLU A 41 -1.31 -15.59 13.88
CA GLU A 41 -1.09 -14.46 14.79
C GLU A 41 -1.98 -13.23 14.51
N ARG A 42 -3.11 -13.44 13.85
CA ARG A 42 -4.09 -12.39 13.55
C ARG A 42 -5.09 -12.24 14.68
N LEU A 43 -5.41 -10.99 15.00
CA LEU A 43 -6.56 -10.62 15.82
C LEU A 43 -7.82 -10.52 14.95
N PRO A 44 -9.04 -10.57 15.53
CA PRO A 44 -10.28 -10.37 14.79
C PRO A 44 -10.31 -9.11 13.93
N ILE A 45 -9.66 -8.03 14.38
CA ILE A 45 -9.57 -6.76 13.64
C ILE A 45 -8.88 -6.92 12.28
N HIS A 46 -7.82 -7.74 12.18
CA HIS A 46 -7.13 -7.97 10.91
C HIS A 46 -8.06 -8.61 9.87
N TRP A 47 -8.91 -9.56 10.31
CA TRP A 47 -9.91 -10.19 9.45
C TRP A 47 -11.04 -9.24 9.07
N ALA A 48 -11.57 -8.49 10.04
CA ALA A 48 -12.62 -7.50 9.77
C ALA A 48 -12.15 -6.47 8.71
N VAL A 49 -10.91 -5.99 8.83
CA VAL A 49 -10.32 -5.04 7.87
C VAL A 49 -10.06 -5.70 6.52
N ALA A 50 -9.44 -6.89 6.49
CA ALA A 50 -9.11 -7.59 5.26
C ALA A 50 -10.35 -7.89 4.38
N TYR A 51 -11.49 -8.10 5.02
CA TYR A 51 -12.78 -8.36 4.35
C TYR A 51 -13.69 -7.13 4.30
N ASN A 52 -13.14 -5.93 4.62
CA ASN A 52 -13.85 -4.64 4.59
C ASN A 52 -15.17 -4.64 5.39
N ARG A 53 -15.14 -5.16 6.61
CA ARG A 53 -16.30 -5.26 7.49
C ARG A 53 -16.37 -4.08 8.46
N LEU A 54 -16.58 -2.87 7.92
CA LEU A 54 -16.58 -1.63 8.70
C LEU A 54 -17.41 -1.69 9.99
N PRO A 55 -18.65 -2.23 10.02
CA PRO A 55 -19.43 -2.30 11.27
C PRO A 55 -18.73 -3.13 12.36
N ILE A 56 -18.02 -4.21 11.98
CA ILE A 56 -17.28 -5.02 12.96
C ILE A 56 -15.99 -4.33 13.38
N VAL A 57 -15.33 -3.60 12.46
CA VAL A 57 -14.19 -2.76 12.81
C VAL A 57 -14.59 -1.72 13.86
N GLU A 58 -15.76 -1.07 13.70
CA GLU A 58 -16.30 -0.11 14.67
C GLU A 58 -16.51 -0.72 16.07
N LEU A 59 -17.04 -1.94 16.13
CA LEU A 59 -17.19 -2.68 17.40
C LEU A 59 -15.83 -2.96 18.04
N LEU A 60 -14.85 -3.44 17.26
CA LEU A 60 -13.54 -3.83 17.77
C LEU A 60 -12.71 -2.64 18.25
N VAL A 61 -12.74 -1.51 17.55
CA VAL A 61 -12.02 -0.28 17.97
C VAL A 61 -12.67 0.44 19.14
N ALA A 62 -13.89 0.04 19.54
CA ALA A 62 -14.58 0.52 20.74
C ALA A 62 -14.21 -0.27 22.00
N VAL A 63 -13.56 -1.44 21.85
CA VAL A 63 -13.13 -2.24 22.99
C VAL A 63 -12.11 -1.47 23.83
N LYS A 64 -12.24 -1.56 25.16
CA LYS A 64 -11.32 -0.90 26.09
C LYS A 64 -9.87 -1.31 25.83
N ASN A 65 -8.96 -0.35 25.79
CA ASN A 65 -7.53 -0.53 25.53
C ASN A 65 -7.24 -1.13 24.13
N PHE A 66 -8.09 -0.82 23.15
CA PHE A 66 -7.77 -1.15 21.75
C PHE A 66 -6.46 -0.49 21.33
N ASP A 67 -5.56 -1.30 20.76
CA ASP A 67 -4.32 -0.84 20.15
C ASP A 67 -4.51 -0.82 18.62
N PRO A 68 -4.45 0.37 17.96
CA PRO A 68 -4.63 0.46 16.51
C PRO A 68 -3.47 -0.11 15.70
N ASP A 69 -2.30 -0.31 16.34
CA ASP A 69 -1.06 -0.71 15.68
C ASP A 69 -0.67 -2.17 15.94
N VAL A 70 -1.65 -2.97 16.40
CA VAL A 70 -1.44 -4.42 16.55
C VAL A 70 -0.96 -5.05 15.25
N GLU A 71 0.08 -5.86 15.34
CA GLU A 71 0.68 -6.55 14.20
C GLU A 71 0.22 -8.01 14.10
N ASP A 72 -0.01 -8.48 12.85
CA ASP A 72 -0.14 -9.91 12.54
C ASP A 72 1.23 -10.59 12.42
N GLY A 73 1.27 -11.90 12.15
CA GLY A 73 2.51 -12.68 12.01
C GLY A 73 3.47 -12.18 10.91
N SER A 74 3.02 -11.30 10.03
CA SER A 74 3.83 -10.66 8.98
C SER A 74 4.19 -9.20 9.30
N GLY A 75 3.88 -8.73 10.51
CA GLY A 75 4.06 -7.35 10.93
C GLY A 75 3.08 -6.37 10.24
N TRP A 76 1.93 -6.87 9.75
CA TRP A 76 0.94 -5.98 9.16
C TRP A 76 -0.01 -5.43 10.22
N THR A 77 -0.16 -4.11 10.24
CA THR A 77 -1.17 -3.44 11.05
C THR A 77 -2.52 -3.37 10.31
N PRO A 78 -3.64 -3.15 11.03
CA PRO A 78 -4.94 -2.89 10.41
C PRO A 78 -4.89 -1.76 9.36
N LEU A 79 -4.10 -0.71 9.59
CA LEU A 79 -3.92 0.40 8.65
C LEU A 79 -3.29 -0.06 7.32
N MET A 80 -2.27 -0.92 7.37
CA MET A 80 -1.63 -1.47 6.18
C MET A 80 -2.59 -2.37 5.39
N ILE A 81 -3.36 -3.19 6.08
CA ILE A 81 -4.37 -4.06 5.45
C ILE A 81 -5.42 -3.20 4.76
N ALA A 82 -5.96 -2.18 5.43
CA ALA A 82 -6.94 -1.26 4.84
C ALA A 82 -6.39 -0.56 3.59
N ALA A 83 -5.14 -0.08 3.64
CA ALA A 83 -4.46 0.56 2.51
C ALA A 83 -4.21 -0.40 1.32
N SER A 84 -4.21 -1.70 1.56
CA SER A 84 -4.03 -2.74 0.54
C SER A 84 -5.32 -3.18 -0.14
N LEU A 85 -6.49 -2.72 0.30
CA LEU A 85 -7.76 -3.05 -0.33
C LEU A 85 -7.87 -2.36 -1.69
N LYS A 86 -8.51 -3.04 -2.66
CA LYS A 86 -8.71 -2.50 -4.02
C LYS A 86 -9.73 -1.35 -4.01
N ASP A 87 -9.65 -0.52 -5.03
CA ASP A 87 -10.63 0.52 -5.34
C ASP A 87 -10.90 1.47 -4.15
N ALA A 88 -9.87 1.68 -3.32
CA ALA A 88 -9.94 2.50 -2.11
C ALA A 88 -11.07 2.07 -1.11
N ALA A 89 -11.49 0.81 -1.19
CA ALA A 89 -12.57 0.29 -0.33
C ALA A 89 -12.24 0.39 1.17
N GLY A 90 -10.94 0.51 1.52
CA GLY A 90 -10.48 0.67 2.90
C GLY A 90 -10.54 2.09 3.45
N ASP A 91 -10.83 3.11 2.63
CA ASP A 91 -10.75 4.52 3.06
C ASP A 91 -11.59 4.83 4.32
N PRO A 92 -12.85 4.35 4.49
CA PRO A 92 -13.60 4.57 5.72
C PRO A 92 -12.94 3.95 6.96
N ILE A 93 -12.29 2.79 6.78
CA ILE A 93 -11.56 2.10 7.85
C ILE A 93 -10.26 2.86 8.17
N ILE A 94 -9.55 3.35 7.17
CA ILE A 94 -8.34 4.18 7.33
C ILE A 94 -8.67 5.41 8.15
N ASP A 95 -9.72 6.15 7.79
CA ASP A 95 -10.17 7.32 8.53
C ASP A 95 -10.51 6.99 9.99
N LEU A 96 -11.16 5.86 10.23
CA LEU A 96 -11.49 5.40 11.58
C LEU A 96 -10.22 5.07 12.38
N LEU A 97 -9.29 4.30 11.80
CA LEU A 97 -8.04 3.90 12.46
C LEU A 97 -7.15 5.11 12.77
N LEU A 98 -7.05 6.08 11.84
CA LEU A 98 -6.31 7.32 12.07
C LEU A 98 -6.93 8.15 13.20
N ARG A 99 -8.25 8.24 13.28
CA ARG A 99 -8.94 8.88 14.43
C ARG A 99 -8.69 8.14 15.75
N LYS A 100 -8.42 6.85 15.71
CA LYS A 100 -8.05 6.03 16.88
C LYS A 100 -6.56 6.07 17.22
N GLY A 101 -5.79 6.86 16.48
CA GLY A 101 -4.38 7.12 16.73
C GLY A 101 -3.42 6.14 16.07
N ALA A 102 -3.85 5.44 15.00
CA ALA A 102 -2.96 4.55 14.24
C ALA A 102 -1.69 5.28 13.77
N ASP A 103 -0.53 4.68 14.01
CA ASP A 103 0.77 5.21 13.62
C ASP A 103 1.11 4.87 12.16
N VAL A 104 1.09 5.89 11.31
CA VAL A 104 1.44 5.77 9.89
C VAL A 104 2.91 5.42 9.62
N THR A 105 3.77 5.45 10.64
CA THR A 105 5.22 5.20 10.51
C THR A 105 5.59 3.74 10.70
N VAL A 106 4.68 2.91 11.21
CA VAL A 106 4.89 1.47 11.38
C VAL A 106 5.23 0.81 10.05
N LYS A 107 6.13 -0.17 10.10
CA LYS A 107 6.58 -0.95 8.94
C LYS A 107 6.32 -2.43 9.16
N SER A 108 5.87 -3.11 8.12
CA SER A 108 5.76 -4.57 8.12
C SER A 108 7.12 -5.26 8.22
N SER A 109 7.15 -6.58 8.42
CA SER A 109 8.38 -7.38 8.40
C SER A 109 9.18 -7.25 7.09
N SER A 110 8.53 -6.85 5.99
CA SER A 110 9.19 -6.53 4.72
C SER A 110 9.64 -5.06 4.59
N GLY A 111 9.55 -4.27 5.66
CA GLY A 111 9.96 -2.85 5.69
C GLY A 111 8.99 -1.90 5.01
N GLN A 112 7.82 -2.36 4.59
CA GLN A 112 6.81 -1.56 3.90
C GLN A 112 5.91 -0.83 4.90
N ASN A 113 5.60 0.44 4.64
CA ASN A 113 4.55 1.18 5.34
C ASN A 113 3.24 1.18 4.53
N ALA A 114 2.16 1.72 5.11
CA ALA A 114 0.84 1.77 4.46
C ALA A 114 0.87 2.43 3.06
N LEU A 115 1.79 3.39 2.82
CA LEU A 115 1.90 4.09 1.55
C LEU A 115 2.40 3.19 0.40
N HIS A 116 3.25 2.19 0.69
CA HIS A 116 3.65 1.19 -0.30
C HIS A 116 2.46 0.38 -0.81
N PHE A 117 1.59 -0.03 0.11
CA PHE A 117 0.39 -0.81 -0.24
C PHE A 117 -0.61 0.03 -1.03
N ALA A 118 -0.91 1.26 -0.59
CA ALA A 118 -1.79 2.17 -1.31
C ALA A 118 -1.29 2.46 -2.74
N ALA A 119 0.02 2.70 -2.91
CA ALA A 119 0.64 2.92 -4.21
C ALA A 119 0.55 1.67 -5.12
N SER A 120 0.77 0.47 -4.57
CA SER A 120 0.65 -0.81 -5.31
C SER A 120 -0.78 -1.12 -5.76
N LYS A 121 -1.80 -0.56 -5.10
CA LYS A 121 -3.21 -0.73 -5.43
C LYS A 121 -3.78 0.40 -6.28
N ALA A 122 -2.96 1.38 -6.61
CA ALA A 122 -3.36 2.59 -7.34
C ALA A 122 -4.46 3.41 -6.62
N ASN A 123 -4.52 3.35 -5.28
CA ASN A 123 -5.51 4.04 -4.46
C ASN A 123 -5.10 5.49 -4.19
N ILE A 124 -5.46 6.41 -5.08
CA ILE A 124 -5.03 7.82 -4.98
C ILE A 124 -5.61 8.54 -3.74
N SER A 125 -6.85 8.28 -3.35
CA SER A 125 -7.46 8.86 -2.15
C SER A 125 -6.70 8.44 -0.89
N THR A 126 -6.44 7.14 -0.76
CA THR A 126 -5.66 6.57 0.33
C THR A 126 -4.25 7.17 0.40
N VAL A 127 -3.56 7.30 -0.77
CA VAL A 127 -2.22 7.91 -0.84
C VAL A 127 -2.25 9.34 -0.30
N ARG A 128 -3.22 10.16 -0.71
CA ARG A 128 -3.36 11.54 -0.22
C ARG A 128 -3.65 11.61 1.27
N THR A 129 -4.58 10.78 1.77
CA THR A 129 -4.90 10.69 3.19
C THR A 129 -3.67 10.33 4.02
N LEU A 130 -2.89 9.34 3.59
CA LEU A 130 -1.67 8.92 4.29
C LEU A 130 -0.59 10.01 4.29
N ILE A 131 -0.35 10.69 3.16
CA ILE A 131 0.61 11.80 3.07
C ILE A 131 0.17 12.98 3.96
N ALA A 132 -1.12 13.33 3.95
CA ALA A 132 -1.67 14.39 4.79
C ALA A 132 -1.47 14.09 6.29
N ASN A 133 -1.50 12.80 6.67
CA ASN A 133 -1.17 12.32 8.02
C ASN A 133 0.33 12.04 8.21
N LYS A 134 1.19 12.57 7.33
CA LYS A 134 2.66 12.52 7.44
C LYS A 134 3.29 11.14 7.29
N CYS A 135 2.60 10.20 6.64
CA CYS A 135 3.22 8.95 6.21
C CYS A 135 4.34 9.25 5.21
N SER A 136 5.56 8.80 5.51
CA SER A 136 6.72 9.14 4.70
C SER A 136 6.78 8.35 3.39
N ALA A 137 6.88 9.07 2.26
CA ALA A 137 7.12 8.52 0.93
C ALA A 137 8.62 8.19 0.66
N ARG A 138 9.48 8.36 1.68
CA ARG A 138 10.94 8.16 1.58
C ARG A 138 11.41 6.87 2.28
N VAL A 139 10.48 6.08 2.79
CA VAL A 139 10.77 4.79 3.42
C VAL A 139 11.10 3.77 2.34
N LYS A 140 12.23 3.10 2.46
CA LYS A 140 12.60 1.95 1.63
C LYS A 140 12.18 0.65 2.31
N ASP A 141 11.63 -0.26 1.51
CA ASP A 141 11.39 -1.64 1.93
C ASP A 141 12.69 -2.48 1.86
N ILE A 142 12.61 -3.78 2.19
CA ILE A 142 13.78 -4.69 2.15
C ILE A 142 14.39 -4.86 0.75
N ARG A 143 13.65 -4.54 -0.32
CA ARG A 143 14.15 -4.51 -1.69
C ARG A 143 14.77 -3.16 -2.07
N GLY A 144 14.83 -2.21 -1.14
CA GLY A 144 15.25 -0.85 -1.41
C GLY A 144 14.19 -0.01 -2.13
N GLN A 145 12.97 -0.52 -2.31
CA GLN A 145 11.92 0.17 -3.05
C GLN A 145 11.17 1.18 -2.18
N LEU A 146 10.90 2.33 -2.78
CA LEU A 146 10.02 3.37 -2.24
C LEU A 146 8.58 3.15 -2.74
N PRO A 147 7.56 3.76 -2.11
CA PRO A 147 6.21 3.83 -2.68
C PRO A 147 6.20 4.34 -4.13
N LEU A 148 7.15 5.21 -4.52
CA LEU A 148 7.30 5.72 -5.87
C LEU A 148 7.59 4.62 -6.90
N HIS A 149 8.44 3.62 -6.55
CA HIS A 149 8.72 2.47 -7.42
C HIS A 149 7.45 1.64 -7.65
N ARG A 150 6.64 1.45 -6.60
CA ARG A 150 5.35 0.74 -6.70
C ARG A 150 4.35 1.47 -7.60
N ALA A 151 4.25 2.80 -7.46
CA ALA A 151 3.41 3.62 -8.31
C ALA A 151 3.86 3.60 -9.78
N ALA A 152 5.17 3.57 -10.01
CA ALA A 152 5.75 3.47 -11.35
C ALA A 152 5.44 2.13 -12.01
N ALA A 153 5.58 1.03 -11.27
CA ALA A 153 5.25 -0.31 -11.74
C ALA A 153 3.74 -0.52 -12.03
N THR A 154 2.86 0.29 -11.44
CA THR A 154 1.41 0.26 -11.75
C THR A 154 1.01 1.29 -12.81
N GLY A 155 1.93 2.14 -13.26
CA GLY A 155 1.68 3.19 -14.24
C GLY A 155 0.77 4.32 -13.75
N SER A 156 0.54 4.44 -12.44
CA SER A 156 -0.40 5.42 -11.89
C SER A 156 0.16 6.83 -11.89
N VAL A 157 -0.03 7.55 -12.99
CA VAL A 157 0.40 8.95 -13.17
C VAL A 157 -0.10 9.86 -12.02
N PRO A 158 -1.37 9.80 -11.56
CA PRO A 158 -1.83 10.63 -10.45
C PRO A 158 -1.07 10.37 -9.15
N ILE A 159 -0.77 9.10 -8.83
CA ILE A 159 -0.03 8.74 -7.61
C ILE A 159 1.43 9.17 -7.71
N LEU A 160 2.07 8.93 -8.86
CA LEU A 160 3.44 9.41 -9.10
C LEU A 160 3.55 10.91 -8.83
N LYS A 161 2.63 11.71 -9.41
CA LYS A 161 2.59 13.16 -9.21
C LYS A 161 2.44 13.52 -7.72
N THR A 162 1.49 12.89 -7.02
CA THR A 162 1.26 13.12 -5.59
C THR A 162 2.48 12.75 -4.74
N LEU A 163 3.13 11.61 -5.01
CA LEU A 163 4.32 11.17 -4.29
C LEU A 163 5.53 12.10 -4.51
N LEU A 164 5.68 12.65 -5.71
CA LEU A 164 6.76 13.58 -6.04
C LEU A 164 6.51 14.98 -5.48
N GLU A 165 5.31 15.53 -5.67
CA GLU A 165 4.99 16.92 -5.33
C GLU A 165 4.66 17.08 -3.83
N GLU A 166 3.82 16.21 -3.27
CA GLU A 166 3.36 16.28 -1.88
C GLU A 166 4.23 15.43 -0.96
N GLY A 167 4.50 14.18 -1.35
CA GLY A 167 5.31 13.23 -0.58
C GLY A 167 6.82 13.50 -0.60
N LYS A 168 7.30 14.38 -1.50
CA LYS A 168 8.73 14.70 -1.69
C LYS A 168 9.60 13.46 -1.87
N SER A 169 9.06 12.46 -2.59
CA SER A 169 9.79 11.23 -2.89
C SER A 169 10.97 11.52 -3.82
N PRO A 170 12.18 10.97 -3.57
CA PRO A 170 13.34 11.21 -4.42
C PRO A 170 13.19 10.46 -5.75
N VAL A 171 13.03 11.21 -6.85
CA VAL A 171 12.75 10.67 -8.19
C VAL A 171 13.84 9.72 -8.69
N ASN A 172 15.11 9.95 -8.31
CA ASN A 172 16.28 9.19 -8.77
C ASN A 172 16.77 8.14 -7.75
N ALA A 173 15.96 7.83 -6.73
CA ALA A 173 16.29 6.73 -5.82
C ALA A 173 16.31 5.40 -6.57
N THR A 174 17.26 4.54 -6.20
CA THR A 174 17.36 3.19 -6.73
C THR A 174 16.95 2.18 -5.68
N ASP A 175 16.40 1.07 -6.13
CA ASP A 175 16.24 -0.14 -5.33
C ASP A 175 17.53 -0.96 -5.30
N ASN A 176 17.49 -2.18 -4.75
CA ASN A 176 18.67 -3.03 -4.60
C ASN A 176 19.20 -3.58 -5.94
N ASP A 177 18.37 -3.59 -6.98
CA ASP A 177 18.74 -4.00 -8.34
C ASP A 177 19.22 -2.80 -9.19
N GLY A 178 19.36 -1.61 -8.57
CA GLY A 178 19.74 -0.38 -9.26
C GLY A 178 18.58 0.26 -10.03
N PHE A 179 17.37 -0.30 -9.96
CA PHE A 179 16.21 0.24 -10.67
C PHE A 179 15.72 1.52 -10.02
N THR A 180 15.54 2.56 -10.84
CA THR A 180 14.80 3.77 -10.46
C THR A 180 13.31 3.56 -10.75
N ALA A 181 12.47 4.50 -10.31
CA ALA A 181 11.06 4.52 -10.70
C ALA A 181 10.89 4.54 -12.23
N LEU A 182 11.82 5.20 -12.97
CA LEU A 182 11.81 5.21 -14.43
C LEU A 182 12.03 3.80 -15.01
N HIS A 183 12.96 3.01 -14.46
CA HIS A 183 13.16 1.62 -14.87
C HIS A 183 11.89 0.79 -14.70
N HIS A 184 11.23 0.90 -13.53
CA HIS A 184 9.97 0.20 -13.28
C HIS A 184 8.85 0.63 -14.24
N ALA A 185 8.68 1.93 -14.50
CA ALA A 185 7.65 2.40 -15.42
C ALA A 185 7.88 1.89 -16.85
N VAL A 186 9.14 1.91 -17.31
CA VAL A 186 9.49 1.50 -18.69
C VAL A 186 9.40 -0.01 -18.85
N SER A 187 9.90 -0.80 -17.90
CA SER A 187 9.88 -2.27 -17.98
C SER A 187 8.47 -2.84 -17.97
N GLU A 188 7.51 -2.13 -17.33
CA GLU A 188 6.09 -2.51 -17.32
C GLU A 188 5.29 -1.88 -18.48
N GLY A 189 5.93 -1.13 -19.39
CA GLY A 189 5.30 -0.55 -20.56
C GLY A 189 4.48 0.72 -20.30
N HIS A 190 4.69 1.37 -19.16
CA HIS A 190 3.93 2.55 -18.76
C HIS A 190 4.53 3.86 -19.30
N GLY A 191 4.35 4.13 -20.60
CA GLY A 191 4.94 5.27 -21.28
C GLY A 191 4.59 6.63 -20.66
N ASP A 192 3.31 6.85 -20.29
CA ASP A 192 2.88 8.12 -19.66
C ASP A 192 3.54 8.34 -18.30
N ALA A 193 3.70 7.27 -17.51
CA ALA A 193 4.40 7.31 -16.24
C ALA A 193 5.89 7.63 -16.45
N ALA A 194 6.53 7.03 -17.46
CA ALA A 194 7.91 7.31 -17.83
C ALA A 194 8.11 8.79 -18.21
N ILE A 195 7.24 9.32 -19.06
CA ILE A 195 7.29 10.76 -19.46
C ILE A 195 7.09 11.68 -18.24
N LEU A 196 6.14 11.38 -17.35
CA LEU A 196 5.96 12.16 -16.13
C LEU A 196 7.24 12.15 -15.27
N LEU A 197 7.86 11.00 -15.08
CA LEU A 197 9.09 10.85 -14.30
C LEU A 197 10.24 11.65 -14.92
N LEU A 198 10.42 11.56 -16.24
CA LEU A 198 11.41 12.34 -16.97
C LEU A 198 11.18 13.87 -16.81
N LYS A 199 9.94 14.35 -16.95
CA LYS A 199 9.57 15.75 -16.70
C LYS A 199 9.82 16.17 -15.24
N SER A 200 9.79 15.22 -14.32
CA SER A 200 10.05 15.44 -12.89
C SER A 200 11.54 15.35 -12.52
N GLY A 201 12.44 15.25 -13.51
CA GLY A 201 13.89 15.20 -13.32
C GLY A 201 14.46 13.81 -13.11
N ALA A 202 13.77 12.76 -13.58
CA ALA A 202 14.36 11.41 -13.62
C ALA A 202 15.54 11.38 -14.58
N GLN A 203 16.67 10.85 -14.12
CA GLN A 203 17.88 10.69 -14.90
C GLN A 203 17.75 9.50 -15.85
N ALA A 204 17.70 9.78 -17.16
CA ALA A 204 17.53 8.76 -18.19
C ALA A 204 18.82 7.93 -18.42
N ASP A 205 19.98 8.46 -18.04
CA ASP A 205 21.30 7.86 -18.16
C ASP A 205 21.68 6.95 -16.99
N LYS A 206 20.84 6.84 -15.97
CA LYS A 206 21.07 5.87 -14.89
C LYS A 206 20.98 4.45 -15.39
N ARG A 207 21.93 3.64 -14.92
CA ARG A 207 22.01 2.22 -15.24
C ARG A 207 21.67 1.38 -14.01
N ASP A 208 21.03 0.25 -14.25
CA ASP A 208 20.83 -0.80 -13.26
C ASP A 208 22.13 -1.57 -12.99
N ILE A 209 22.06 -2.60 -12.13
CA ILE A 209 23.24 -3.44 -11.78
C ILE A 209 23.79 -4.24 -12.99
N ASP A 210 22.98 -4.48 -14.03
CA ASP A 210 23.38 -5.14 -15.27
C ASP A 210 23.93 -4.15 -16.31
N GLY A 211 23.99 -2.86 -15.98
CA GLY A 211 24.46 -1.80 -16.86
C GLY A 211 23.43 -1.32 -17.87
N LYS A 212 22.17 -1.73 -17.76
CA LYS A 212 21.09 -1.34 -18.70
C LYS A 212 20.48 -0.02 -18.31
N LEU A 213 20.12 0.76 -19.32
CA LEU A 213 19.30 1.97 -19.17
C LEU A 213 17.81 1.58 -19.04
N ALA A 214 17.01 2.46 -18.45
CA ALA A 214 15.58 2.24 -18.39
C ALA A 214 14.96 1.98 -19.77
N ILE A 215 15.40 2.71 -20.82
CA ILE A 215 14.88 2.55 -22.18
C ILE A 215 15.25 1.20 -22.83
N ASP A 216 16.25 0.51 -22.31
CA ASP A 216 16.65 -0.82 -22.80
C ASP A 216 15.69 -1.91 -22.30
N LEU A 217 14.90 -1.63 -21.25
CA LEU A 217 13.98 -2.57 -20.61
C LEU A 217 12.56 -2.53 -21.19
N VAL A 218 12.32 -1.71 -22.20
CA VAL A 218 11.00 -1.56 -22.77
C VAL A 218 10.48 -2.88 -23.36
N PRO A 219 9.23 -3.29 -23.07
CA PRO A 219 8.71 -4.61 -23.47
C PRO A 219 8.39 -4.72 -24.96
N ASP A 220 8.09 -3.62 -25.64
CA ASP A 220 7.74 -3.60 -27.05
C ASP A 220 8.12 -2.29 -27.77
N ASP A 221 8.25 -2.36 -29.10
CA ASP A 221 8.65 -1.22 -29.94
C ASP A 221 7.64 -0.07 -29.96
N LYS A 222 6.38 -0.30 -29.66
CA LYS A 222 5.35 0.75 -29.65
C LYS A 222 5.55 1.66 -28.46
N VAL A 223 5.75 1.08 -27.28
CA VAL A 223 6.07 1.84 -26.06
C VAL A 223 7.39 2.57 -26.22
N ARG A 224 8.42 1.90 -26.77
CA ARG A 224 9.72 2.54 -27.04
C ARG A 224 9.56 3.77 -27.93
N LYS A 225 8.88 3.62 -29.06
CA LYS A 225 8.62 4.69 -30.02
C LYS A 225 7.83 5.83 -29.38
N TYR A 226 6.81 5.49 -28.58
CA TYR A 226 6.01 6.49 -27.86
C TYR A 226 6.88 7.33 -26.92
N ILE A 227 7.72 6.69 -26.10
CA ILE A 227 8.59 7.38 -25.14
C ILE A 227 9.57 8.28 -25.88
N LEU A 228 10.28 7.77 -26.92
CA LEU A 228 11.28 8.53 -27.69
C LEU A 228 10.64 9.77 -28.36
N GLN A 229 9.53 9.58 -29.10
CA GLN A 229 8.85 10.67 -29.80
C GLN A 229 8.27 11.72 -28.85
N THR A 230 7.74 11.27 -27.69
CA THR A 230 7.18 12.19 -26.72
C THR A 230 8.29 12.96 -26.00
N ALA A 231 9.40 12.32 -25.64
CA ALA A 231 10.56 12.97 -25.05
C ALA A 231 11.14 14.04 -25.99
N GLU A 232 11.34 13.71 -27.27
CA GLU A 232 11.79 14.66 -28.29
C GLU A 232 10.89 15.89 -28.39
N ARG A 233 9.55 15.67 -28.48
CA ARG A 233 8.57 16.76 -28.54
C ARG A 233 8.58 17.65 -27.31
N GLU A 234 8.88 17.10 -26.15
CA GLU A 234 8.94 17.80 -24.87
C GLU A 234 10.34 18.37 -24.57
N GLY A 235 11.30 18.21 -25.50
CA GLY A 235 12.67 18.69 -25.32
C GLY A 235 13.47 17.94 -24.25
N ILE A 236 13.13 16.69 -23.99
CA ILE A 236 13.83 15.81 -23.04
C ILE A 236 14.88 15.02 -23.81
N GLU A 237 16.15 15.21 -23.46
CA GLU A 237 17.26 14.44 -24.03
C GLU A 237 17.29 13.04 -23.41
N LEU A 238 17.30 12.01 -24.26
CA LEU A 238 17.49 10.63 -23.89
C LEU A 238 18.84 10.14 -24.41
N PRO A 239 19.53 9.25 -23.66
CA PRO A 239 20.84 8.72 -24.05
C PRO A 239 20.78 7.82 -25.29
#